data_32596e3d86c1dcad05bde11d79f99fc8
#
_entry.id   32596e3d86c1dcad05bde11d79f99fc8
#
_cell.length_a   1.000
_cell.length_b   1.000
_cell.length_c   1.000
_cell.angle_alpha   90.00
_cell.angle_beta   90.00
_cell.angle_gamma   90.00
#
_symmetry.space_group_name_H-M   'P 1'
#
loop_
_entity.id
_entity.type
_entity.pdbx_description
1 polymer ?
#
loop_
_entity_poly.entity_id
_entity_poly.type
_entity_poly.pdbx_seq_one_letter_code
_entity_poly.pdbx_strand_id
1 'polypeptide(L)'
;MNQIKNIRQRLVELGEKSPGSQNIISRQFIRNTFIRMGARVALRQQGANSLLSELVLEENGRVFLGEISTTDDTLDPIRRLLSAAAYAISKLSASRQALTLILIIKSLPNKRVDLYRLLNDITKYLKLEILILPFDALVLANLKRKINVYETFSKFSISEGNESLVPALVHAFGEDFKRLKGFEPSK
;
A
#
# COMPACT_ATOMS: atom_id res chain seq x y z
N MET A 1 20.82 -8.88 -7.51
CA MET A 1 20.68 -8.85 -6.04
C MET A 1 20.89 -7.46 -5.43
N ASN A 2 21.66 -6.56 -6.07
CA ASN A 2 21.95 -5.22 -5.53
C ASN A 2 20.90 -4.14 -5.80
N GLN A 3 19.97 -4.31 -6.75
CA GLN A 3 19.11 -3.21 -7.21
C GLN A 3 18.08 -2.72 -6.19
N ILE A 4 17.39 -3.63 -5.48
CA ILE A 4 16.39 -3.23 -4.47
C ILE A 4 17.09 -2.55 -3.29
N LYS A 5 18.20 -3.14 -2.83
CA LYS A 5 19.01 -2.55 -1.76
C LYS A 5 19.56 -1.18 -2.15
N ASN A 6 20.00 -1.03 -3.40
CA ASN A 6 20.50 0.26 -3.93
C ASN A 6 19.38 1.30 -4.08
N ILE A 7 18.17 0.92 -4.54
CA ILE A 7 17.03 1.83 -4.63
C ILE A 7 16.60 2.26 -3.23
N ARG A 8 16.47 1.31 -2.30
CA ARG A 8 16.12 1.59 -0.90
C ARG A 8 17.15 2.49 -0.24
N GLN A 9 18.43 2.18 -0.39
CA GLN A 9 19.54 2.97 0.15
C GLN A 9 19.59 4.38 -0.46
N ARG A 10 19.41 4.53 -1.77
CA ARG A 10 19.33 5.84 -2.42
C ARG A 10 18.11 6.66 -1.98
N LEU A 11 16.96 6.01 -1.77
CA LEU A 11 15.78 6.70 -1.24
C LEU A 11 16.01 7.20 0.20
N VAL A 12 16.72 6.41 1.02
CA VAL A 12 17.13 6.81 2.37
C VAL A 12 18.15 7.97 2.31
N GLU A 13 19.21 7.83 1.51
CA GLU A 13 20.26 8.85 1.37
C GLU A 13 19.73 10.20 0.83
N LEU A 14 18.79 10.14 -0.13
CA LEU A 14 18.13 11.35 -0.63
C LEU A 14 17.24 11.99 0.44
N GLY A 15 16.65 11.18 1.31
CA GLY A 15 15.85 11.65 2.42
C GLY A 15 16.67 12.29 3.55
N GLU A 16 17.85 11.75 3.86
CA GLU A 16 18.73 12.28 4.89
C GLU A 16 19.30 13.66 4.52
N LYS A 17 19.48 13.92 3.21
CA LYS A 17 19.99 15.21 2.70
C LYS A 17 19.01 16.37 2.78
N SER A 18 17.72 16.09 3.02
CA SER A 18 16.68 17.12 3.09
C SER A 18 15.57 16.68 4.05
N PRO A 19 15.60 17.11 5.32
CA PRO A 19 14.51 16.84 6.27
C PRO A 19 13.16 17.27 5.67
N GLY A 20 12.22 16.34 5.53
CA GLY A 20 10.94 16.56 4.85
C GLY A 20 10.87 16.02 3.41
N SER A 21 11.98 15.79 2.73
CA SER A 21 11.99 15.26 1.36
C SER A 21 11.79 13.74 1.27
N GLN A 22 12.07 13.00 2.34
CA GLN A 22 11.85 11.54 2.38
C GLN A 22 10.43 11.18 2.03
N ASN A 23 9.47 11.89 2.64
CA ASN A 23 8.05 11.66 2.36
C ASN A 23 7.70 12.04 0.91
N ILE A 24 8.27 13.10 0.38
CA ILE A 24 8.01 13.57 -0.99
C ILE A 24 8.53 12.54 -2.01
N ILE A 25 9.76 12.07 -1.85
CA ILE A 25 10.38 11.11 -2.79
C ILE A 25 9.66 9.77 -2.75
N SER A 26 9.33 9.26 -1.56
CA SER A 26 8.58 8.02 -1.41
C SER A 26 7.18 8.14 -2.02
N ARG A 27 6.51 9.26 -1.82
CA ARG A 27 5.17 9.53 -2.39
C ARG A 27 5.21 9.61 -3.92
N GLN A 28 6.21 10.29 -4.50
CA GLN A 28 6.38 10.36 -5.95
C GLN A 28 6.71 8.99 -6.55
N PHE A 29 7.54 8.19 -5.89
CA PHE A 29 7.83 6.83 -6.31
C PHE A 29 6.56 5.97 -6.32
N ILE A 30 5.77 6.01 -5.25
CA ILE A 30 4.49 5.29 -5.14
C ILE A 30 3.55 5.71 -6.27
N ARG A 31 3.35 7.02 -6.47
CA ARG A 31 2.52 7.56 -7.54
C ARG A 31 2.97 7.05 -8.92
N ASN A 32 4.25 7.19 -9.22
CA ASN A 32 4.81 6.81 -10.52
C ASN A 32 4.73 5.29 -10.74
N THR A 33 4.86 4.49 -9.69
CA THR A 33 4.68 3.03 -9.77
C THR A 33 3.27 2.67 -10.18
N PHE A 34 2.25 3.24 -9.55
CA PHE A 34 0.86 2.97 -9.90
C PHE A 34 0.47 3.51 -11.30
N ILE A 35 1.00 4.67 -11.70
CA ILE A 35 0.80 5.17 -13.08
C ILE A 35 1.38 4.17 -14.09
N ARG A 36 2.58 3.64 -13.86
CA ARG A 36 3.19 2.63 -14.72
C ARG A 36 2.41 1.31 -14.76
N MET A 37 1.70 1.00 -13.69
CA MET A 37 0.81 -0.15 -13.62
C MET A 37 -0.52 0.08 -14.36
N GLY A 38 -0.77 1.28 -14.87
CA GLY A 38 -1.95 1.62 -15.69
C GLY A 38 -3.06 2.34 -14.92
N ALA A 39 -2.87 2.64 -13.64
CA ALA A 39 -3.87 3.38 -12.87
C ALA A 39 -3.81 4.89 -13.13
N ARG A 40 -4.97 5.55 -13.08
CA ARG A 40 -5.03 7.01 -12.89
C ARG A 40 -4.78 7.30 -11.42
N VAL A 41 -3.92 8.27 -11.12
CA VAL A 41 -3.43 8.52 -9.77
C VAL A 41 -3.58 9.98 -9.39
N ALA A 42 -4.31 10.27 -8.34
CA ALA A 42 -4.32 11.55 -7.64
C ALA A 42 -3.62 11.39 -6.29
N LEU A 43 -2.66 12.27 -6.01
CA LEU A 43 -1.94 12.33 -4.76
C LEU A 43 -2.28 13.65 -4.07
N ARG A 44 -2.68 13.60 -2.79
CA ARG A 44 -2.98 14.81 -2.01
C ARG A 44 -1.71 15.67 -1.89
N GLN A 45 -1.82 16.92 -2.31
CA GLN A 45 -0.75 17.89 -2.11
C GLN A 45 -0.60 18.22 -0.62
N GLN A 46 0.62 18.48 -0.20
CA GLN A 46 0.89 18.87 1.17
C GLN A 46 0.16 20.18 1.50
N GLY A 47 -0.62 20.19 2.58
CA GLY A 47 -1.46 21.34 2.94
C GLY A 47 -2.83 21.40 2.25
N ALA A 48 -3.13 20.56 1.27
CA ALA A 48 -4.43 20.51 0.63
C ALA A 48 -5.41 19.59 1.39
N ASN A 49 -6.59 20.09 1.72
CA ASN A 49 -7.67 19.32 2.36
C ASN A 49 -8.72 18.83 1.35
N SER A 50 -8.46 18.96 0.05
CA SER A 50 -9.42 18.65 -1.02
C SER A 50 -9.63 17.16 -1.26
N LEU A 51 -8.64 16.32 -0.89
CA LEU A 51 -8.75 14.85 -0.97
C LEU A 51 -8.84 14.27 0.44
N LEU A 52 -9.83 13.43 0.66
CA LEU A 52 -10.05 12.75 1.95
C LEU A 52 -8.99 11.72 2.29
N SER A 53 -8.39 11.09 1.28
CA SER A 53 -7.26 10.18 1.45
C SER A 53 -6.00 10.73 0.79
N GLU A 54 -4.85 10.25 1.22
CA GLU A 54 -3.55 10.70 0.72
C GLU A 54 -3.35 10.32 -0.76
N LEU A 55 -3.92 9.19 -1.17
CA LEU A 55 -3.81 8.62 -2.50
C LEU A 55 -5.18 8.16 -2.98
N VAL A 56 -5.53 8.52 -4.21
CA VAL A 56 -6.71 7.98 -4.90
C VAL A 56 -6.25 7.40 -6.22
N LEU A 57 -6.62 6.14 -6.47
CA LEU A 57 -6.35 5.45 -7.73
C LEU A 57 -7.66 5.06 -8.39
N GLU A 58 -7.65 5.05 -9.72
CA GLU A 58 -8.75 4.52 -10.53
C GLU A 58 -8.17 3.55 -11.57
N GLU A 59 -8.70 2.35 -11.59
CA GLU A 59 -8.30 1.32 -12.55
C GLU A 59 -9.51 0.44 -12.90
N ASN A 60 -9.87 0.35 -14.18
CA ASN A 60 -10.91 -0.53 -14.71
C ASN A 60 -12.25 -0.42 -13.94
N GLY A 61 -12.67 0.81 -13.59
CA GLY A 61 -13.90 1.06 -12.85
C GLY A 61 -13.82 0.78 -11.34
N ARG A 62 -12.66 0.37 -10.83
CA ARG A 62 -12.37 0.22 -9.39
C ARG A 62 -11.69 1.48 -8.87
N VAL A 63 -12.09 1.92 -7.70
CA VAL A 63 -11.50 3.05 -6.99
C VAL A 63 -10.73 2.54 -5.78
N PHE A 64 -9.50 2.99 -5.64
CA PHE A 64 -8.67 2.70 -4.48
C PHE A 64 -8.45 3.98 -3.68
N LEU A 65 -8.68 3.90 -2.38
CA LEU A 65 -8.33 4.96 -1.44
C LEU A 65 -7.11 4.53 -0.65
N GLY A 66 -6.06 5.33 -0.66
CA GLY A 66 -4.76 4.95 -0.11
C GLY A 66 -4.26 5.92 0.95
N GLU A 67 -3.64 5.36 1.99
CA GLU A 67 -2.83 6.09 2.98
C GLU A 67 -1.42 5.52 3.01
N ILE A 68 -0.44 6.40 3.27
CA ILE A 68 0.97 6.06 3.33
C ILE A 68 1.43 6.25 4.77
N SER A 69 1.74 5.15 5.46
CA SER A 69 2.33 5.20 6.80
C SER A 69 3.85 5.12 6.71
N THR A 70 4.51 6.19 7.10
CA THR A 70 5.97 6.26 7.24
C THR A 70 6.45 5.98 8.65
N THR A 71 5.53 5.92 9.60
CA THR A 71 5.75 5.65 11.02
C THR A 71 5.29 4.23 11.38
N ASP A 72 5.61 3.80 12.59
CA ASP A 72 5.12 2.52 13.13
C ASP A 72 3.64 2.60 13.55
N ASP A 73 3.06 3.81 13.60
CA ASP A 73 1.62 3.97 13.81
C ASP A 73 0.85 3.59 12.55
N THR A 74 0.09 2.52 12.64
CA THR A 74 -0.75 2.01 11.56
C THR A 74 -2.24 2.25 11.81
N LEU A 75 -2.65 2.62 13.02
CA LEU A 75 -4.07 2.78 13.38
C LEU A 75 -4.64 4.09 12.85
N ASP A 76 -3.90 5.19 12.95
CA ASP A 76 -4.37 6.48 12.48
C ASP A 76 -4.57 6.52 10.95
N PRO A 77 -3.65 6.00 10.10
CA PRO A 77 -3.91 5.82 8.68
C PRO A 77 -5.16 4.99 8.36
N ILE A 78 -5.44 3.93 9.12
CA ILE A 78 -6.65 3.13 8.93
C ILE A 78 -7.91 3.93 9.26
N ARG A 79 -7.91 4.72 10.32
CA ARG A 79 -9.04 5.60 10.65
C ARG A 79 -9.33 6.59 9.52
N ARG A 80 -8.28 7.18 8.93
CA ARG A 80 -8.44 8.08 7.77
C ARG A 80 -9.01 7.35 6.56
N LEU A 81 -8.53 6.13 6.25
CA LEU A 81 -9.08 5.30 5.18
C LEU A 81 -10.56 5.00 5.39
N LEU A 82 -10.96 4.60 6.60
CA LEU A 82 -12.37 4.33 6.90
C LEU A 82 -13.24 5.58 6.78
N SER A 83 -12.75 6.73 7.23
CA SER A 83 -13.45 8.00 7.07
C SER A 83 -13.63 8.37 5.60
N ALA A 84 -12.58 8.21 4.78
CA ALA A 84 -12.65 8.44 3.34
C ALA A 84 -13.60 7.46 2.65
N ALA A 85 -13.59 6.17 3.02
CA ALA A 85 -14.52 5.18 2.51
C ALA A 85 -15.98 5.51 2.87
N ALA A 86 -16.24 5.89 4.13
CA ALA A 86 -17.57 6.29 4.57
C ALA A 86 -18.10 7.49 3.77
N TYR A 87 -17.26 8.49 3.52
CA TYR A 87 -17.61 9.63 2.68
C TYR A 87 -17.89 9.20 1.23
N ALA A 88 -17.01 8.39 0.62
CA ALA A 88 -17.19 7.91 -0.74
C ALA A 88 -18.51 7.15 -0.92
N ILE A 89 -18.85 6.30 0.03
CA ILE A 89 -20.10 5.53 0.01
C ILE A 89 -21.32 6.44 0.23
N SER A 90 -21.28 7.32 1.23
CA SER A 90 -22.46 8.10 1.65
C SER A 90 -22.72 9.33 0.78
N LYS A 91 -21.70 9.97 0.25
CA LYS A 91 -21.80 11.24 -0.48
C LYS A 91 -21.57 11.11 -1.98
N LEU A 92 -20.74 10.15 -2.39
CA LEU A 92 -20.41 9.93 -3.81
C LEU A 92 -21.10 8.68 -4.38
N SER A 93 -21.93 8.00 -3.58
CA SER A 93 -22.66 6.79 -3.96
C SER A 93 -21.75 5.66 -4.50
N ALA A 94 -20.50 5.62 -4.00
CA ALA A 94 -19.56 4.58 -4.43
C ALA A 94 -20.02 3.19 -3.96
N SER A 95 -20.01 2.23 -4.86
CA SER A 95 -20.26 0.83 -4.51
C SER A 95 -19.13 0.28 -3.65
N ARG A 96 -19.46 -0.44 -2.58
CA ARG A 96 -18.45 -1.11 -1.74
C ARG A 96 -17.63 -2.12 -2.53
N GLN A 97 -18.22 -2.81 -3.50
CA GLN A 97 -17.53 -3.78 -4.34
C GLN A 97 -16.53 -3.14 -5.30
N ALA A 98 -16.77 -1.89 -5.68
CA ALA A 98 -15.87 -1.12 -6.54
C ALA A 98 -14.80 -0.35 -5.74
N LEU A 99 -14.87 -0.38 -4.41
CA LEU A 99 -13.97 0.36 -3.53
C LEU A 99 -12.99 -0.60 -2.84
N THR A 100 -11.70 -0.31 -2.97
CA THR A 100 -10.62 -1.02 -2.28
C THR A 100 -9.80 -0.03 -1.49
N LEU A 101 -9.49 -0.35 -0.24
CA LEU A 101 -8.60 0.45 0.61
C LEU A 101 -7.17 -0.04 0.47
N ILE A 102 -6.20 0.87 0.45
CA ILE A 102 -4.78 0.53 0.39
C ILE A 102 -4.05 1.22 1.54
N LEU A 103 -3.41 0.44 2.40
CA LEU A 103 -2.46 0.95 3.38
C LEU A 103 -1.05 0.60 2.93
N ILE A 104 -0.25 1.61 2.59
CA ILE A 104 1.16 1.44 2.24
C ILE A 104 1.99 1.66 3.49
N ILE A 105 2.79 0.66 3.87
CA ILE A 105 3.58 0.66 5.09
C ILE A 105 5.06 0.40 4.80
N LYS A 106 5.92 0.87 5.68
CA LYS A 106 7.36 0.64 5.58
C LYS A 106 7.70 -0.85 5.74
N SER A 107 7.12 -1.48 6.76
CA SER A 107 7.29 -2.90 7.08
C SER A 107 6.05 -3.42 7.78
N LEU A 108 5.80 -4.72 7.68
CA LEU A 108 4.69 -5.35 8.40
C LEU A 108 4.91 -5.30 9.91
N PRO A 109 3.91 -4.89 10.70
CA PRO A 109 3.97 -4.96 12.14
C PRO A 109 4.06 -6.42 12.64
N ASN A 110 4.49 -6.59 13.90
CA ASN A 110 4.52 -7.90 14.52
C ASN A 110 3.09 -8.49 14.63
N LYS A 111 2.95 -9.82 14.55
CA LYS A 111 1.68 -10.56 14.64
C LYS A 111 0.79 -10.23 15.84
N ARG A 112 1.37 -9.79 16.95
CA ARG A 112 0.66 -9.52 18.22
C ARG A 112 -0.04 -8.16 18.25
N VAL A 113 0.03 -7.38 17.17
CA VAL A 113 -0.57 -6.05 17.13
C VAL A 113 -2.06 -6.17 16.80
N ASP A 114 -2.89 -5.38 17.46
CA ASP A 114 -4.34 -5.28 17.23
C ASP A 114 -4.72 -4.92 15.78
N LEU A 115 -3.75 -4.46 15.00
CA LEU A 115 -3.91 -4.15 13.58
C LEU A 115 -4.59 -5.29 12.80
N TYR A 116 -4.08 -6.51 12.92
CA TYR A 116 -4.59 -7.64 12.12
C TYR A 116 -6.01 -8.03 12.50
N ARG A 117 -6.35 -7.93 13.80
CA ARG A 117 -7.73 -8.10 14.25
C ARG A 117 -8.64 -7.03 13.66
N LEU A 118 -8.21 -5.77 13.68
CA LEU A 118 -8.96 -4.66 13.08
C LEU A 118 -9.14 -4.84 11.58
N LEU A 119 -8.12 -5.27 10.84
CA LEU A 119 -8.23 -5.55 9.40
C LEU A 119 -9.23 -6.65 9.09
N ASN A 120 -9.21 -7.72 9.89
CA ASN A 120 -10.17 -8.81 9.77
C ASN A 120 -11.60 -8.31 10.04
N ASP A 121 -11.81 -7.50 11.07
CA ASP A 121 -13.11 -6.93 11.40
C ASP A 121 -13.62 -5.98 10.30
N ILE A 122 -12.76 -5.15 9.73
CA ILE A 122 -13.09 -4.29 8.58
C ILE A 122 -13.60 -5.15 7.41
N THR A 123 -12.84 -6.17 7.05
CA THR A 123 -13.21 -7.04 5.93
C THR A 123 -14.48 -7.82 6.22
N LYS A 124 -14.61 -8.40 7.42
CA LYS A 124 -15.72 -9.26 7.80
C LYS A 124 -17.03 -8.50 8.01
N TYR A 125 -17.00 -7.40 8.76
CA TYR A 125 -18.21 -6.71 9.19
C TYR A 125 -18.56 -5.51 8.30
N LEU A 126 -17.58 -4.74 7.85
CA LEU A 126 -17.83 -3.59 6.98
C LEU A 126 -17.90 -3.97 5.50
N LYS A 127 -17.46 -5.18 5.13
CA LYS A 127 -17.39 -5.66 3.73
C LYS A 127 -16.57 -4.72 2.84
N LEU A 128 -15.50 -4.17 3.40
CA LEU A 128 -14.53 -3.34 2.70
C LEU A 128 -13.24 -4.13 2.52
N GLU A 129 -12.79 -4.25 1.29
CA GLU A 129 -11.50 -4.83 0.98
C GLU A 129 -10.39 -3.87 1.38
N ILE A 130 -9.41 -4.34 2.15
CA ILE A 130 -8.23 -3.56 2.52
C ILE A 130 -6.96 -4.33 2.19
N LEU A 131 -6.07 -3.70 1.42
CA LEU A 131 -4.77 -4.25 1.01
C LEU A 131 -3.68 -3.58 1.82
N ILE A 132 -2.80 -4.38 2.40
CA ILE A 132 -1.62 -3.89 3.12
C ILE A 132 -0.40 -4.12 2.25
N LEU A 133 0.17 -3.04 1.73
CA LEU A 133 1.29 -3.08 0.82
C LEU A 133 2.58 -2.64 1.52
N PRO A 134 3.50 -3.57 1.84
CA PRO A 134 4.85 -3.19 2.21
C PRO A 134 5.51 -2.41 1.07
N PHE A 135 6.25 -1.36 1.39
CA PHE A 135 6.91 -0.52 0.38
C PHE A 135 7.78 -1.33 -0.58
N ASP A 136 8.43 -2.38 -0.07
CA ASP A 136 9.25 -3.28 -0.87
C ASP A 136 8.44 -4.04 -1.95
N ALA A 137 7.15 -4.32 -1.70
CA ALA A 137 6.29 -4.93 -2.72
C ALA A 137 6.06 -3.97 -3.92
N LEU A 138 5.96 -2.67 -3.68
CA LEU A 138 5.88 -1.68 -4.74
C LEU A 138 7.19 -1.55 -5.52
N VAL A 139 8.33 -1.64 -4.82
CA VAL A 139 9.65 -1.69 -5.48
C VAL A 139 9.75 -2.91 -6.39
N LEU A 140 9.32 -4.08 -5.92
CA LEU A 140 9.27 -5.31 -6.73
C LEU A 140 8.34 -5.17 -7.95
N ALA A 141 7.14 -4.63 -7.75
CA ALA A 141 6.20 -4.41 -8.85
C ALA A 141 6.81 -3.52 -9.95
N ASN A 142 7.53 -2.48 -9.54
CA ASN A 142 8.23 -1.61 -10.46
C ASN A 142 9.36 -2.34 -11.21
N LEU A 143 10.22 -3.09 -10.51
CA LEU A 143 11.33 -3.85 -11.10
C LEU A 143 10.84 -4.95 -12.05
N LYS A 144 9.76 -5.63 -11.69
CA LYS A 144 9.15 -6.70 -12.49
C LYS A 144 8.21 -6.17 -13.57
N ARG A 145 8.09 -4.83 -13.72
CA ARG A 145 7.23 -4.16 -14.70
C ARG A 145 5.77 -4.67 -14.68
N LYS A 146 5.25 -4.87 -13.46
CA LYS A 146 3.86 -5.29 -13.30
C LYS A 146 2.91 -4.25 -13.86
N ILE A 147 1.86 -4.72 -14.48
CA ILE A 147 0.71 -3.95 -14.96
C ILE A 147 -0.51 -4.43 -14.19
N ASN A 148 -1.52 -3.58 -14.03
CA ASN A 148 -2.75 -3.86 -13.30
C ASN A 148 -2.53 -3.97 -11.76
N VAL A 149 -3.00 -2.95 -11.07
CA VAL A 149 -2.84 -2.82 -9.61
C VAL A 149 -3.61 -3.91 -8.87
N TYR A 150 -4.89 -4.08 -9.21
CA TYR A 150 -5.74 -5.03 -8.52
C TYR A 150 -5.27 -6.46 -8.72
N GLU A 151 -5.00 -6.86 -9.94
CA GLU A 151 -4.52 -8.21 -10.26
C GLU A 151 -3.21 -8.53 -9.52
N THR A 152 -2.28 -7.56 -9.47
CA THR A 152 -1.00 -7.74 -8.80
C THR A 152 -1.17 -7.87 -7.28
N PHE A 153 -2.02 -7.05 -6.67
CA PHE A 153 -2.05 -6.90 -5.22
C PHE A 153 -3.30 -7.46 -4.51
N SER A 154 -4.23 -8.08 -5.24
CA SER A 154 -5.49 -8.61 -4.66
C SER A 154 -5.29 -9.57 -3.47
N LYS A 155 -4.16 -10.27 -3.40
CA LYS A 155 -3.84 -11.18 -2.29
C LYS A 155 -3.14 -10.51 -1.10
N PHE A 156 -2.93 -9.18 -1.15
CA PHE A 156 -2.31 -8.45 -0.05
C PHE A 156 -3.31 -8.01 1.04
N SER A 157 -4.46 -8.64 1.10
CA SER A 157 -5.35 -8.62 2.25
C SER A 157 -4.78 -9.52 3.35
N ILE A 158 -3.73 -9.03 4.03
CA ILE A 158 -2.92 -9.80 5.00
C ILE A 158 -3.46 -9.70 6.42
N SER A 159 -4.74 -10.03 6.60
CA SER A 159 -5.41 -10.02 7.90
C SER A 159 -4.87 -11.06 8.89
N GLU A 160 -4.13 -12.06 8.41
CA GLU A 160 -3.52 -13.13 9.22
C GLU A 160 -2.04 -12.84 9.55
N GLY A 161 -1.58 -11.63 9.25
CA GLY A 161 -0.22 -11.19 9.53
C GLY A 161 0.80 -11.71 8.51
N ASN A 162 2.05 -11.86 8.97
CA ASN A 162 3.17 -12.22 8.10
C ASN A 162 3.00 -13.56 7.39
N GLU A 163 2.16 -14.46 7.90
CA GLU A 163 1.91 -15.78 7.29
C GLU A 163 1.21 -15.67 5.94
N SER A 164 0.35 -14.66 5.77
CA SER A 164 -0.32 -14.41 4.49
C SER A 164 0.53 -13.61 3.50
N LEU A 165 1.66 -13.02 3.93
CA LEU A 165 2.52 -12.25 3.04
C LEU A 165 3.23 -13.11 1.99
N VAL A 166 3.76 -14.28 2.38
CA VAL A 166 4.46 -15.17 1.44
C VAL A 166 3.56 -15.62 0.30
N PRO A 167 2.33 -16.12 0.54
CA PRO A 167 1.38 -16.41 -0.53
C PRO A 167 1.07 -15.22 -1.43
N ALA A 168 0.91 -14.02 -0.86
CA ALA A 168 0.67 -12.80 -1.63
C ALA A 168 1.87 -12.44 -2.54
N LEU A 169 3.09 -12.56 -2.03
CA LEU A 169 4.31 -12.33 -2.81
C LEU A 169 4.49 -13.36 -3.93
N VAL A 170 4.20 -14.65 -3.66
CA VAL A 170 4.24 -15.70 -4.68
C VAL A 170 3.22 -15.40 -5.78
N HIS A 171 2.00 -15.04 -5.41
CA HIS A 171 0.96 -14.68 -6.36
C HIS A 171 1.39 -13.50 -7.26
N ALA A 172 1.93 -12.44 -6.66
CA ALA A 172 2.29 -11.22 -7.38
C ALA A 172 3.56 -11.37 -8.23
N PHE A 173 4.58 -12.08 -7.73
CA PHE A 173 5.93 -12.02 -8.28
C PHE A 173 6.53 -13.39 -8.63
N GLY A 174 5.82 -14.50 -8.38
CA GLY A 174 6.32 -15.85 -8.54
C GLY A 174 7.34 -16.23 -7.47
N GLU A 175 7.97 -17.40 -7.61
CA GLU A 175 8.96 -17.92 -6.64
C GLU A 175 10.28 -17.13 -6.61
N ASP A 176 10.54 -16.31 -7.63
CA ASP A 176 11.79 -15.54 -7.74
C ASP A 176 11.98 -14.51 -6.62
N PHE A 177 10.89 -14.10 -5.92
CA PHE A 177 11.03 -13.16 -4.81
C PHE A 177 11.85 -13.74 -3.66
N LYS A 178 11.84 -15.07 -3.44
CA LYS A 178 12.61 -15.77 -2.40
C LYS A 178 14.12 -15.57 -2.53
N ARG A 179 14.58 -15.17 -3.71
CA ARG A 179 15.99 -14.86 -3.99
C ARG A 179 16.37 -13.43 -3.59
N LEU A 180 15.40 -12.62 -3.20
CA LEU A 180 15.61 -11.23 -2.81
C LEU A 180 15.84 -11.20 -1.29
N LYS A 181 17.11 -11.02 -0.86
CA LYS A 181 17.42 -10.80 0.57
C LYS A 181 16.59 -9.65 1.12
N GLY A 182 15.93 -9.89 2.24
CA GLY A 182 15.05 -8.91 2.89
C GLY A 182 13.57 -9.28 2.87
N PHE A 183 13.21 -10.33 2.12
CA PHE A 183 11.87 -10.94 2.13
C PHE A 183 11.87 -12.30 2.83
N GLU A 184 12.97 -12.69 3.47
CA GLU A 184 12.96 -13.87 4.31
C GLU A 184 12.02 -13.59 5.50
N PRO A 185 11.03 -14.48 5.75
CA PRO A 185 10.22 -14.36 6.95
C PRO A 185 11.15 -14.38 8.16
N SER A 186 11.05 -13.37 9.00
CA SER A 186 11.75 -13.38 10.29
C SER A 186 11.33 -14.64 11.04
N LYS A 187 12.31 -15.49 11.36
CA LYS A 187 12.14 -16.71 12.13
C LYS A 187 11.52 -16.41 13.49
#